data_8e6e1f60ab4c9f1d1d697526cd7dd944
#
_entry.id   8e6e1f60ab4c9f1d1d697526cd7dd944
#
_cell.length_a   1.000
_cell.length_b   1.000
_cell.length_c   1.000
_cell.angle_alpha   90.00
_cell.angle_beta   90.00
_cell.angle_gamma   90.00
#
_symmetry.space_group_name_H-M   'P 1'
#
loop_
_entity.id
_entity.type
_entity.pdbx_description
1 polymer ?
#
loop_
_entity_poly.entity_id
_entity_poly.type
_entity_poly.pdbx_seq_one_letter_code
_entity_poly.pdbx_strand_id
1 'polypeptide(L)'
;MGIVSFFSGLADPLLSLGYLLYLLGWDAGLHLSNYILPKKQPGAVIAKGVGGHGGKWGEFRPPGPDDARSPCPAINALANHGVLPRNGKGITWQANCWKELGEAVGATYNLSPTLCIQVPWLTAKFLFAGRDWEGKMTLDDLNAHGAIEHDASYTRADIKWQPNQGVPDVDIIRGLYETAGFDMDKLRPTDTFKLEHFSKYLAYRRAHSKVFNNQYIMNRNGKTFGCANSAIAFDVFGGNAADLKTWFIEERMPDGWEPRNLTRNGFTIARLNTLYVSPSTSRPHPVAPVRSTGGTSDPHYLSLNQSYVLMPILTGFSKSSEAFRAREI
;
A
#
# COMPACT_ATOMS: atom_id res chain seq x y z
N MET A 1 2.13 -32.01 -8.64
CA MET A 1 3.18 -31.28 -7.91
C MET A 1 2.48 -30.19 -7.15
N GLY A 2 2.34 -30.34 -5.83
CA GLY A 2 1.61 -29.37 -5.01
C GLY A 2 2.42 -28.10 -4.82
N ILE A 3 1.75 -26.98 -4.59
CA ILE A 3 2.35 -25.65 -4.38
C ILE A 3 3.30 -25.61 -3.18
N VAL A 4 3.10 -26.46 -2.17
CA VAL A 4 4.06 -26.65 -1.08
C VAL A 4 5.44 -27.06 -1.61
N SER A 5 5.51 -27.91 -2.63
CA SER A 5 6.78 -28.25 -3.28
C SER A 5 7.34 -27.13 -4.17
N PHE A 6 6.51 -26.21 -4.66
CA PHE A 6 6.96 -25.03 -5.39
C PHE A 6 7.62 -24.01 -4.45
N PHE A 7 7.06 -23.78 -3.28
CA PHE A 7 7.63 -22.84 -2.31
C PHE A 7 8.84 -23.39 -1.54
N SER A 8 8.91 -24.70 -1.29
CA SER A 8 10.15 -25.34 -0.80
C SER A 8 11.27 -25.28 -1.86
N GLY A 9 10.93 -25.31 -3.15
CA GLY A 9 11.86 -25.06 -4.25
C GLY A 9 12.35 -23.61 -4.35
N LEU A 10 11.59 -22.62 -3.87
CA LEU A 10 12.01 -21.22 -3.81
C LEU A 10 13.03 -20.94 -2.68
N ALA A 11 13.33 -21.91 -1.83
CA ALA A 11 14.51 -21.88 -0.97
C ALA A 11 15.82 -22.02 -1.78
N ASP A 12 15.74 -22.57 -3.00
CA ASP A 12 16.86 -22.61 -3.94
C ASP A 12 17.06 -21.22 -4.60
N PRO A 13 18.23 -20.61 -4.46
CA PRO A 13 18.52 -19.29 -5.03
C PRO A 13 18.36 -19.25 -6.56
N LEU A 14 18.64 -20.33 -7.27
CA LEU A 14 18.55 -20.41 -8.74
C LEU A 14 17.08 -20.40 -9.19
N LEU A 15 16.23 -21.17 -8.53
CA LEU A 15 14.79 -21.19 -8.81
C LEU A 15 14.14 -19.85 -8.48
N SER A 16 14.58 -19.22 -7.39
CA SER A 16 14.12 -17.87 -7.01
C SER A 16 14.53 -16.81 -8.03
N LEU A 17 15.76 -16.91 -8.55
CA LEU A 17 16.25 -16.02 -9.61
C LEU A 17 15.48 -16.26 -10.91
N GLY A 18 15.28 -17.52 -11.32
CA GLY A 18 14.50 -17.87 -12.50
C GLY A 18 13.07 -17.33 -12.45
N TYR A 19 12.41 -17.49 -11.31
CA TYR A 19 11.08 -16.93 -11.09
C TYR A 19 11.05 -15.39 -11.18
N LEU A 20 12.03 -14.73 -10.59
CA LEU A 20 12.17 -13.29 -10.66
C LEU A 20 12.36 -12.80 -12.10
N LEU A 21 13.25 -13.43 -12.85
CA LEU A 21 13.49 -13.10 -14.26
C LEU A 21 12.23 -13.30 -15.11
N TYR A 22 11.51 -14.41 -14.88
CA TYR A 22 10.22 -14.67 -15.54
C TYR A 22 9.20 -13.56 -15.22
N LEU A 23 9.02 -13.19 -13.94
CA LEU A 23 8.08 -12.17 -13.52
C LEU A 23 8.42 -10.80 -14.14
N LEU A 24 9.71 -10.44 -14.17
CA LEU A 24 10.17 -9.20 -14.76
C LEU A 24 10.00 -9.17 -16.27
N GLY A 25 10.32 -10.25 -16.96
CA GLY A 25 10.11 -10.36 -18.41
C GLY A 25 8.63 -10.25 -18.77
N TRP A 26 7.76 -10.91 -18.01
CA TRP A 26 6.32 -10.79 -18.17
C TRP A 26 5.83 -9.37 -17.91
N ASP A 27 6.24 -8.75 -16.81
CA ASP A 27 5.87 -7.36 -16.49
C ASP A 27 6.34 -6.37 -17.55
N ALA A 28 7.56 -6.52 -18.05
CA ALA A 28 8.09 -5.69 -19.13
C ALA A 28 7.23 -5.84 -20.41
N GLY A 29 6.81 -7.05 -20.76
CA GLY A 29 5.88 -7.32 -21.86
C GLY A 29 4.53 -6.60 -21.68
N LEU A 30 3.94 -6.69 -20.48
CA LEU A 30 2.69 -5.99 -20.14
C LEU A 30 2.87 -4.47 -20.18
N HIS A 31 3.99 -3.98 -19.67
CA HIS A 31 4.31 -2.55 -19.65
C HIS A 31 4.45 -2.00 -21.06
N LEU A 32 5.24 -2.64 -21.93
CA LEU A 32 5.41 -2.23 -23.32
C LEU A 32 4.10 -2.30 -24.09
N SER A 33 3.30 -3.34 -23.91
CA SER A 33 2.01 -3.46 -24.59
C SER A 33 1.01 -2.38 -24.16
N ASN A 34 1.14 -1.78 -22.98
CA ASN A 34 0.32 -0.65 -22.56
C ASN A 34 0.54 0.62 -23.42
N TYR A 35 1.68 0.74 -24.15
CA TYR A 35 1.92 1.83 -25.09
C TYR A 35 1.33 1.57 -26.47
N ILE A 36 1.13 0.30 -26.83
CA ILE A 36 0.69 -0.13 -28.16
C ILE A 36 -0.84 -0.39 -28.17
N LEU A 37 -1.34 -1.02 -27.11
CA LEU A 37 -2.75 -1.39 -27.04
C LEU A 37 -3.64 -0.18 -26.76
N PRO A 38 -4.86 -0.16 -27.32
CA PRO A 38 -5.84 0.90 -27.03
C PRO A 38 -6.17 0.92 -25.53
N LYS A 39 -6.27 2.11 -24.98
CA LYS A 39 -6.67 2.33 -23.60
C LYS A 39 -8.08 1.83 -23.34
N LYS A 40 -8.37 1.45 -22.10
CA LYS A 40 -9.72 1.20 -21.63
C LYS A 40 -10.55 2.48 -21.69
N GLN A 41 -11.85 2.35 -21.91
CA GLN A 41 -12.75 3.51 -21.91
C GLN A 41 -13.17 3.86 -20.49
N PRO A 42 -13.27 5.15 -20.12
CA PRO A 42 -13.94 5.56 -18.89
C PRO A 42 -15.35 4.97 -18.80
N GLY A 43 -15.74 4.50 -17.62
CA GLY A 43 -16.99 3.77 -17.42
C GLY A 43 -16.91 2.26 -17.75
N ALA A 44 -15.77 1.79 -18.25
CA ALA A 44 -15.52 0.38 -18.59
C ALA A 44 -14.08 -0.06 -18.22
N VAL A 45 -13.47 0.61 -17.27
CA VAL A 45 -12.12 0.25 -16.77
C VAL A 45 -12.19 -1.06 -15.98
N ILE A 46 -13.20 -1.18 -15.14
CA ILE A 46 -13.54 -2.41 -14.43
C ILE A 46 -14.40 -3.28 -15.34
N ALA A 47 -14.06 -4.55 -15.46
CA ALA A 47 -14.75 -5.47 -16.36
C ALA A 47 -16.23 -5.66 -15.95
N LYS A 48 -17.10 -5.91 -16.93
CA LYS A 48 -18.50 -6.24 -16.68
C LYS A 48 -18.61 -7.49 -15.79
N GLY A 49 -19.46 -7.42 -14.77
CA GLY A 49 -19.64 -8.50 -13.79
C GLY A 49 -18.72 -8.42 -12.57
N VAL A 50 -17.75 -7.50 -12.57
CA VAL A 50 -16.92 -7.19 -11.41
C VAL A 50 -17.53 -6.06 -10.62
N GLY A 51 -17.44 -6.10 -9.28
CA GLY A 51 -17.88 -5.01 -8.42
C GLY A 51 -17.16 -3.71 -8.75
N GLY A 52 -17.92 -2.61 -8.92
CA GLY A 52 -17.39 -1.32 -9.35
C GLY A 52 -17.45 -1.04 -10.84
N HIS A 53 -17.91 -1.99 -11.68
CA HIS A 53 -18.11 -1.74 -13.11
C HIS A 53 -19.01 -0.51 -13.35
N GLY A 54 -18.53 0.43 -14.18
CA GLY A 54 -19.24 1.68 -14.45
C GLY A 54 -19.43 2.54 -13.20
N GLY A 55 -18.56 2.42 -12.21
CA GLY A 55 -18.65 3.15 -10.94
C GLY A 55 -19.76 2.65 -10.00
N LYS A 56 -20.36 1.50 -10.29
CA LYS A 56 -21.45 0.91 -9.48
C LYS A 56 -20.90 -0.04 -8.44
N TRP A 57 -20.71 0.47 -7.24
CA TRP A 57 -20.21 -0.29 -6.09
C TRP A 57 -21.35 -0.97 -5.33
N GLY A 58 -21.03 -2.11 -4.70
CA GLY A 58 -21.91 -2.70 -3.70
C GLY A 58 -22.17 -1.72 -2.55
N GLU A 59 -23.24 -1.96 -1.79
CA GLU A 59 -23.56 -1.14 -0.62
C GLU A 59 -22.35 -0.99 0.31
N PHE A 60 -22.00 0.25 0.63
CA PHE A 60 -20.99 0.54 1.65
C PHE A 60 -21.54 0.20 3.04
N ARG A 61 -20.78 -0.56 3.80
CA ARG A 61 -21.01 -0.83 5.20
C ARG A 61 -19.71 -0.64 5.96
N PRO A 62 -19.66 0.32 6.90
CA PRO A 62 -18.48 0.49 7.75
C PRO A 62 -18.24 -0.78 8.58
N PRO A 63 -16.99 -1.03 9.03
CA PRO A 63 -16.69 -2.21 9.84
C PRO A 63 -17.45 -2.19 11.16
N GLY A 64 -17.99 -3.34 11.54
CA GLY A 64 -18.53 -3.59 12.88
C GLY A 64 -17.40 -3.85 13.89
N PRO A 65 -17.75 -3.95 15.18
CA PRO A 65 -16.76 -4.11 16.26
C PRO A 65 -15.93 -5.39 16.16
N ASP A 66 -16.51 -6.44 15.56
CA ASP A 66 -15.85 -7.74 15.38
C ASP A 66 -15.20 -7.94 14.01
N ASP A 67 -15.25 -6.94 13.14
CA ASP A 67 -14.69 -7.03 11.81
C ASP A 67 -13.17 -6.75 11.82
N ALA A 68 -12.42 -7.60 11.13
CA ALA A 68 -10.99 -7.42 10.96
C ALA A 68 -10.71 -6.37 9.87
N ARG A 69 -9.77 -5.46 10.15
CA ARG A 69 -9.27 -4.48 9.18
C ARG A 69 -7.74 -4.38 9.26
N SER A 70 -7.17 -3.98 8.13
CA SER A 70 -5.73 -3.88 7.92
C SER A 70 -5.25 -2.43 7.90
N PRO A 71 -3.93 -2.17 7.88
CA PRO A 71 -3.39 -0.83 7.64
C PRO A 71 -3.66 -0.32 6.22
N CYS A 72 -4.11 -1.19 5.31
CA CYS A 72 -4.27 -0.90 3.90
C CYS A 72 -5.70 -0.44 3.56
N PRO A 73 -5.93 0.83 3.19
CA PRO A 73 -7.27 1.33 2.84
C PRO A 73 -7.84 0.62 1.62
N ALA A 74 -7.00 0.12 0.70
CA ALA A 74 -7.46 -0.55 -0.51
C ALA A 74 -8.28 -1.80 -0.21
N ILE A 75 -7.74 -2.73 0.57
CA ILE A 75 -8.43 -3.99 0.86
C ILE A 75 -9.55 -3.81 1.90
N ASN A 76 -9.42 -2.82 2.79
CA ASN A 76 -10.50 -2.44 3.71
C ASN A 76 -11.72 -1.93 2.93
N ALA A 77 -11.52 -1.05 1.94
CA ALA A 77 -12.59 -0.57 1.06
C ALA A 77 -13.27 -1.73 0.30
N LEU A 78 -12.51 -2.71 -0.19
CA LEU A 78 -13.07 -3.90 -0.84
C LEU A 78 -13.95 -4.72 0.12
N ALA A 79 -13.54 -4.87 1.38
CA ALA A 79 -14.34 -5.54 2.40
C ALA A 79 -15.60 -4.71 2.75
N ASN A 80 -15.48 -3.39 2.88
CA ASN A 80 -16.60 -2.50 3.18
C ASN A 80 -17.66 -2.47 2.07
N HIS A 81 -17.28 -2.75 0.82
CA HIS A 81 -18.19 -2.89 -0.32
C HIS A 81 -18.59 -4.34 -0.65
N GLY A 82 -18.11 -5.32 0.12
CA GLY A 82 -18.45 -6.74 -0.07
C GLY A 82 -17.82 -7.39 -1.28
N VAL A 83 -16.77 -6.81 -1.83
CA VAL A 83 -15.90 -7.44 -2.86
C VAL A 83 -15.02 -8.50 -2.22
N LEU A 84 -14.55 -8.24 -1.01
CA LEU A 84 -13.97 -9.22 -0.08
C LEU A 84 -14.97 -9.53 1.04
N PRO A 85 -14.77 -10.61 1.81
CA PRO A 85 -15.60 -10.90 2.98
C PRO A 85 -15.72 -9.66 3.88
N ARG A 86 -16.95 -9.22 4.17
CA ARG A 86 -17.21 -7.97 4.90
C ARG A 86 -16.60 -7.95 6.29
N ASN A 87 -16.58 -9.10 6.95
CA ASN A 87 -15.93 -9.24 8.24
C ASN A 87 -14.39 -9.26 8.20
N GLY A 88 -13.80 -9.23 7.00
CA GLY A 88 -12.35 -9.26 6.80
C GLY A 88 -11.68 -10.56 7.23
N LYS A 89 -12.45 -11.66 7.41
CA LYS A 89 -11.96 -12.94 7.93
C LYS A 89 -12.14 -14.07 6.93
N GLY A 90 -11.35 -15.13 7.10
CA GLY A 90 -11.48 -16.33 6.29
C GLY A 90 -10.95 -16.19 4.85
N ILE A 91 -10.13 -15.18 4.61
CA ILE A 91 -9.44 -14.98 3.32
C ILE A 91 -8.37 -16.05 3.22
N THR A 92 -8.56 -16.97 2.29
CA THR A 92 -7.65 -18.11 2.13
C THR A 92 -6.37 -17.71 1.39
N TRP A 93 -5.20 -18.18 1.87
CA TRP A 93 -3.87 -17.98 1.26
C TRP A 93 -3.38 -19.19 0.47
N GLN A 94 -4.25 -20.07 0.04
CA GLN A 94 -3.83 -21.18 -0.82
C GLN A 94 -3.53 -20.67 -2.24
N ALA A 95 -2.93 -21.52 -3.05
CA ALA A 95 -2.61 -21.24 -4.44
C ALA A 95 -3.75 -20.65 -5.27
N ASN A 96 -4.97 -20.87 -4.82
CA ASN A 96 -6.17 -20.29 -5.40
C ASN A 96 -6.51 -18.90 -4.83
N CYS A 97 -5.90 -18.45 -3.74
CA CYS A 97 -6.16 -17.14 -3.08
C CYS A 97 -5.39 -15.99 -3.67
N TRP A 98 -4.29 -16.26 -4.31
CA TRP A 98 -3.75 -15.34 -5.28
C TRP A 98 -4.85 -14.90 -6.23
N LYS A 99 -5.71 -15.83 -6.56
CA LYS A 99 -6.86 -15.64 -7.40
C LYS A 99 -7.87 -14.71 -6.73
N GLU A 100 -8.22 -14.97 -5.47
CA GLU A 100 -9.28 -14.21 -4.80
C GLU A 100 -8.86 -12.79 -4.43
N LEU A 101 -7.81 -12.60 -3.65
CA LEU A 101 -7.33 -11.27 -3.24
C LEU A 101 -6.65 -10.53 -4.39
N GLY A 102 -5.73 -11.18 -5.10
CA GLY A 102 -4.99 -10.56 -6.19
C GLY A 102 -5.89 -10.21 -7.37
N GLU A 103 -6.84 -11.08 -7.75
CA GLU A 103 -7.81 -10.79 -8.80
C GLU A 103 -8.78 -9.68 -8.37
N ALA A 104 -9.28 -9.70 -7.13
CA ALA A 104 -10.16 -8.66 -6.62
C ALA A 104 -9.46 -7.28 -6.65
N VAL A 105 -8.23 -7.19 -6.12
CA VAL A 105 -7.45 -5.95 -6.13
C VAL A 105 -7.08 -5.53 -7.55
N GLY A 106 -6.60 -6.46 -8.37
CA GLY A 106 -6.23 -6.19 -9.76
C GLY A 106 -7.37 -5.72 -10.62
N ALA A 107 -8.52 -6.42 -10.54
CA ALA A 107 -9.71 -6.08 -11.31
C ALA A 107 -10.31 -4.74 -10.87
N THR A 108 -10.31 -4.46 -9.57
CA THR A 108 -10.92 -3.27 -8.97
C THR A 108 -10.09 -2.01 -9.21
N TYR A 109 -8.77 -2.09 -8.99
CA TYR A 109 -7.87 -0.94 -9.07
C TYR A 109 -7.12 -0.84 -10.40
N ASN A 110 -7.40 -1.70 -11.35
CA ASN A 110 -6.68 -1.83 -12.61
C ASN A 110 -5.16 -1.96 -12.41
N LEU A 111 -4.76 -2.92 -11.56
CA LEU A 111 -3.37 -3.29 -11.37
C LEU A 111 -3.02 -4.49 -12.27
N SER A 112 -1.75 -4.57 -12.68
CA SER A 112 -1.28 -5.69 -13.50
C SER A 112 -1.27 -7.01 -12.73
N PRO A 113 -1.45 -8.15 -13.41
CA PRO A 113 -1.35 -9.45 -12.77
C PRO A 113 0.02 -9.68 -12.11
N THR A 114 1.09 -9.15 -12.67
CA THR A 114 2.44 -9.26 -12.11
C THR A 114 2.56 -8.54 -10.76
N LEU A 115 1.99 -7.34 -10.63
CA LEU A 115 1.95 -6.61 -9.37
C LEU A 115 1.06 -7.33 -8.34
N CYS A 116 -0.10 -7.83 -8.78
CA CYS A 116 -1.04 -8.56 -7.93
C CYS A 116 -0.51 -9.91 -7.45
N ILE A 117 0.47 -10.50 -8.14
CA ILE A 117 1.19 -11.68 -7.70
C ILE A 117 2.32 -11.30 -6.74
N GLN A 118 3.10 -10.27 -7.07
CA GLN A 118 4.29 -9.94 -6.31
C GLN A 118 3.97 -9.40 -4.91
N VAL A 119 2.98 -8.53 -4.77
CA VAL A 119 2.66 -7.91 -3.48
C VAL A 119 2.20 -8.95 -2.45
N PRO A 120 1.20 -9.81 -2.73
CA PRO A 120 0.84 -10.88 -1.82
C PRO A 120 2.00 -11.86 -1.55
N TRP A 121 2.82 -12.19 -2.54
CA TRP A 121 3.97 -13.08 -2.35
C TRP A 121 4.98 -12.49 -1.35
N LEU A 122 5.31 -11.19 -1.47
CA LEU A 122 6.15 -10.49 -0.50
C LEU A 122 5.48 -10.46 0.88
N THR A 123 4.18 -10.14 0.93
CA THR A 123 3.39 -10.13 2.15
C THR A 123 3.48 -11.46 2.87
N ALA A 124 3.22 -12.52 2.15
CA ALA A 124 3.25 -13.87 2.66
C ALA A 124 4.64 -14.25 3.19
N LYS A 125 5.69 -13.91 2.47
CA LYS A 125 7.08 -14.18 2.88
C LYS A 125 7.43 -13.50 4.21
N PHE A 126 6.89 -12.30 4.47
CA PHE A 126 7.19 -11.56 5.69
C PHE A 126 6.29 -11.91 6.87
N LEU A 127 5.01 -12.20 6.62
CA LEU A 127 4.06 -12.47 7.70
C LEU A 127 4.05 -13.94 8.13
N PHE A 128 4.26 -14.85 7.18
CA PHE A 128 4.07 -16.28 7.39
C PHE A 128 5.36 -17.09 7.28
N ALA A 129 6.53 -16.46 7.34
CA ALA A 129 7.81 -17.16 7.35
C ALA A 129 7.84 -18.18 8.51
N GLY A 130 7.81 -19.49 8.17
CA GLY A 130 7.78 -20.58 9.15
C GLY A 130 6.40 -21.03 9.62
N ARG A 131 5.30 -20.45 9.10
CA ARG A 131 3.93 -20.94 9.36
C ARG A 131 3.43 -21.79 8.19
N ASP A 132 2.45 -22.65 8.49
CA ASP A 132 1.78 -23.44 7.46
C ASP A 132 0.94 -22.53 6.56
N TRP A 133 1.20 -22.58 5.25
CA TRP A 133 0.59 -21.73 4.25
C TRP A 133 -0.84 -22.12 3.85
N GLU A 134 -1.35 -23.19 4.43
CA GLU A 134 -2.67 -23.72 4.15
C GLU A 134 -3.78 -23.07 4.98
N GLY A 135 -3.44 -22.06 5.77
CA GLY A 135 -4.37 -21.35 6.65
C GLY A 135 -5.22 -20.30 5.95
N LYS A 136 -6.24 -19.86 6.68
CA LYS A 136 -7.03 -18.67 6.37
C LYS A 136 -6.43 -17.47 7.10
N MET A 137 -6.26 -16.34 6.40
CA MET A 137 -5.86 -15.09 7.02
C MET A 137 -7.08 -14.24 7.38
N THR A 138 -6.86 -13.30 8.26
CA THR A 138 -7.75 -12.20 8.54
C THR A 138 -7.05 -10.89 8.15
N LEU A 139 -7.79 -9.82 7.89
CA LEU A 139 -7.17 -8.55 7.50
C LEU A 139 -6.30 -7.94 8.59
N ASP A 140 -6.57 -8.24 9.85
CA ASP A 140 -5.77 -7.81 10.99
C ASP A 140 -4.44 -8.55 11.14
N ASP A 141 -4.23 -9.69 10.49
CA ASP A 141 -2.90 -10.31 10.39
C ASP A 141 -1.88 -9.35 9.74
N LEU A 142 -2.35 -8.44 8.90
CA LEU A 142 -1.51 -7.43 8.25
C LEU A 142 -1.05 -6.30 9.19
N ASN A 143 -1.57 -6.21 10.39
CA ASN A 143 -1.16 -5.26 11.43
C ASN A 143 0.16 -5.65 12.12
N ALA A 144 0.77 -6.78 11.73
CA ALA A 144 2.04 -7.23 12.29
C ALA A 144 3.14 -6.18 12.05
N HIS A 145 3.57 -5.53 13.14
CA HIS A 145 4.51 -4.41 13.09
C HIS A 145 5.89 -4.80 12.60
N GLY A 146 6.44 -3.99 11.71
CA GLY A 146 7.75 -4.22 11.09
C GLY A 146 7.76 -5.29 10.00
N ALA A 147 6.62 -5.93 9.68
CA ALA A 147 6.46 -6.83 8.54
C ALA A 147 6.05 -6.05 7.29
N ILE A 148 4.74 -5.77 7.13
CA ILE A 148 4.17 -4.93 6.07
C ILE A 148 3.74 -3.60 6.65
N GLU A 149 3.06 -3.63 7.79
CA GLU A 149 2.81 -2.44 8.57
C GLU A 149 4.16 -1.84 9.03
N HIS A 150 4.25 -0.51 9.01
CA HIS A 150 5.46 0.23 9.35
C HIS A 150 5.10 1.62 9.90
N ASP A 151 5.93 2.13 10.79
CA ASP A 151 5.82 3.51 11.27
C ASP A 151 5.93 4.53 10.14
N ALA A 152 5.56 5.78 10.44
CA ALA A 152 5.59 6.91 9.52
C ALA A 152 4.69 6.75 8.28
N SER A 153 3.58 6.05 8.43
CA SER A 153 2.52 6.00 7.42
C SER A 153 1.89 7.39 7.20
N TYR A 154 1.26 7.60 6.05
CA TYR A 154 0.51 8.81 5.75
C TYR A 154 -1.00 8.67 6.01
N THR A 155 -1.46 7.54 6.51
CA THR A 155 -2.88 7.26 6.82
C THR A 155 -3.09 6.73 8.23
N ARG A 156 -2.02 6.39 8.96
CA ARG A 156 -2.05 5.86 10.33
C ARG A 156 -0.98 6.56 11.18
N ALA A 157 -1.25 6.74 12.45
CA ALA A 157 -0.20 7.08 13.40
C ALA A 157 0.70 5.86 13.62
N ASP A 158 1.91 6.08 14.17
CA ASP A 158 2.82 4.99 14.49
C ASP A 158 2.19 4.09 15.56
N ILE A 159 2.52 2.80 15.54
CA ILE A 159 1.92 1.79 16.45
C ILE A 159 2.03 2.16 17.93
N LYS A 160 3.07 2.90 18.30
CA LYS A 160 3.26 3.44 19.65
C LYS A 160 2.06 4.25 20.13
N TRP A 161 1.44 5.04 19.25
CA TRP A 161 0.33 5.93 19.58
C TRP A 161 -1.02 5.39 19.12
N GLN A 162 -1.02 4.53 18.11
CA GLN A 162 -2.21 3.91 17.55
C GLN A 162 -2.00 2.39 17.41
N PRO A 163 -2.19 1.60 18.48
CA PRO A 163 -2.00 0.14 18.42
C PRO A 163 -2.91 -0.55 17.39
N ASN A 164 -4.12 -0.05 17.18
CA ASN A 164 -5.02 -0.56 16.15
C ASN A 164 -4.76 0.13 14.81
N GLN A 165 -3.96 -0.51 13.96
CA GLN A 165 -3.65 -0.02 12.63
C GLN A 165 -4.76 -0.26 11.59
N GLY A 166 -5.81 -0.98 11.97
CA GLY A 166 -7.01 -1.18 11.13
C GLY A 166 -7.89 0.06 10.98
N VAL A 167 -7.64 1.14 11.73
CA VAL A 167 -8.43 2.38 11.73
C VAL A 167 -7.61 3.52 11.14
N PRO A 168 -8.15 4.33 10.22
CA PRO A 168 -7.49 5.55 9.72
C PRO A 168 -7.29 6.59 10.83
N ASP A 169 -6.17 7.31 10.77
CA ASP A 169 -5.92 8.49 11.60
C ASP A 169 -6.17 9.76 10.76
N VAL A 170 -7.26 10.47 11.10
CA VAL A 170 -7.72 11.64 10.35
C VAL A 170 -6.72 12.80 10.42
N ASP A 171 -6.02 12.97 11.55
CA ASP A 171 -5.05 14.07 11.72
C ASP A 171 -3.78 13.79 10.91
N ILE A 172 -3.32 12.54 10.88
CA ILE A 172 -2.23 12.12 10.01
C ILE A 172 -2.59 12.35 8.53
N ILE A 173 -3.80 11.98 8.13
CA ILE A 173 -4.28 12.21 6.76
C ILE A 173 -4.36 13.71 6.47
N ARG A 174 -4.89 14.51 7.38
CA ARG A 174 -4.97 15.98 7.27
C ARG A 174 -3.61 16.61 7.00
N GLY A 175 -2.55 16.15 7.66
CA GLY A 175 -1.18 16.61 7.42
C GLY A 175 -0.69 16.38 5.98
N LEU A 176 -1.14 15.34 5.29
CA LEU A 176 -0.86 15.15 3.87
C LEU A 176 -1.53 16.25 3.02
N TYR A 177 -2.79 16.60 3.30
CA TYR A 177 -3.52 17.66 2.61
C TYR A 177 -2.88 19.02 2.84
N GLU A 178 -2.54 19.34 4.07
CA GLU A 178 -1.83 20.58 4.44
C GLU A 178 -0.47 20.69 3.74
N THR A 179 0.26 19.58 3.60
CA THR A 179 1.53 19.54 2.84
C THR A 179 1.33 19.91 1.37
N ALA A 180 0.16 19.62 0.81
CA ALA A 180 -0.20 20.01 -0.55
C ALA A 180 -0.81 21.41 -0.65
N GLY A 181 -1.01 22.08 0.47
CA GLY A 181 -1.69 23.40 0.54
C GLY A 181 -3.21 23.29 0.39
N PHE A 182 -3.79 22.13 0.69
CA PHE A 182 -5.23 21.90 0.60
C PHE A 182 -5.89 22.01 1.98
N ASP A 183 -7.03 22.69 2.03
CA ASP A 183 -7.97 22.59 3.16
C ASP A 183 -8.84 21.35 2.96
N MET A 184 -8.58 20.30 3.74
CA MET A 184 -9.26 19.00 3.60
C MET A 184 -10.78 19.12 3.78
N ASP A 185 -11.27 20.14 4.47
CA ASP A 185 -12.71 20.37 4.74
C ASP A 185 -13.38 21.23 3.66
N LYS A 186 -12.57 21.87 2.77
CA LYS A 186 -13.04 22.77 1.70
C LYS A 186 -12.36 22.46 0.37
N LEU A 187 -12.31 21.18 -0.01
CA LEU A 187 -11.68 20.74 -1.25
C LEU A 187 -12.43 21.26 -2.47
N ARG A 188 -11.65 21.73 -3.44
CA ARG A 188 -12.15 22.10 -4.77
C ARG A 188 -12.05 20.93 -5.73
N PRO A 189 -12.91 20.82 -6.74
CA PRO A 189 -12.81 19.78 -7.76
C PRO A 189 -11.47 19.71 -8.49
N THR A 190 -10.74 20.84 -8.51
CA THR A 190 -9.42 20.97 -9.15
C THR A 190 -8.24 20.60 -8.26
N ASP A 191 -8.47 20.39 -6.95
CA ASP A 191 -7.41 20.03 -6.02
C ASP A 191 -6.89 18.63 -6.35
N THR A 192 -5.63 18.59 -6.78
CA THR A 192 -5.00 17.38 -7.27
C THR A 192 -3.62 17.22 -6.64
N PHE A 193 -3.41 16.13 -5.96
CA PHE A 193 -2.09 15.77 -5.44
C PHE A 193 -1.10 15.53 -6.58
N LYS A 194 0.16 15.89 -6.29
CA LYS A 194 1.33 15.48 -7.08
C LYS A 194 2.14 14.47 -6.28
N LEU A 195 2.95 13.67 -6.94
CA LEU A 195 3.87 12.74 -6.27
C LEU A 195 4.80 13.44 -5.28
N GLU A 196 5.18 14.67 -5.59
CA GLU A 196 6.01 15.51 -4.72
C GLU A 196 5.36 15.78 -3.34
N HIS A 197 4.02 15.90 -3.26
CA HIS A 197 3.32 16.11 -1.99
C HIS A 197 3.46 14.87 -1.10
N PHE A 198 3.27 13.67 -1.64
CA PHE A 198 3.50 12.42 -0.93
C PHE A 198 4.97 12.29 -0.48
N SER A 199 5.92 12.63 -1.36
CA SER A 199 7.35 12.60 -1.07
C SER A 199 7.71 13.49 0.11
N LYS A 200 7.25 14.73 0.09
CA LYS A 200 7.47 15.71 1.18
C LYS A 200 6.85 15.23 2.49
N TYR A 201 5.62 14.75 2.44
CA TYR A 201 4.94 14.30 3.63
C TYR A 201 5.56 13.03 4.22
N LEU A 202 5.95 12.05 3.40
CA LEU A 202 6.67 10.86 3.86
C LEU A 202 8.02 11.24 4.51
N ALA A 203 8.75 12.21 3.95
CA ALA A 203 9.98 12.70 4.55
C ALA A 203 9.73 13.31 5.93
N TYR A 204 8.70 14.16 6.05
CA TYR A 204 8.28 14.74 7.32
C TYR A 204 7.89 13.65 8.33
N ARG A 205 7.01 12.71 7.95
CA ARG A 205 6.56 11.62 8.83
C ARG A 205 7.74 10.80 9.37
N ARG A 206 8.69 10.43 8.49
CA ARG A 206 9.88 9.66 8.88
C ARG A 206 10.79 10.44 9.83
N ALA A 207 10.98 11.73 9.58
CA ALA A 207 11.77 12.58 10.47
C ALA A 207 11.10 12.72 11.84
N HIS A 208 9.80 12.98 11.87
CA HIS A 208 9.01 13.09 13.10
C HIS A 208 9.03 11.78 13.90
N SER A 209 8.69 10.66 13.28
CA SER A 209 8.68 9.36 13.97
C SER A 209 10.07 8.99 14.52
N LYS A 210 11.13 9.28 13.77
CA LYS A 210 12.50 9.01 14.24
C LYS A 210 12.86 9.81 15.49
N VAL A 211 12.34 11.01 15.65
CA VAL A 211 12.63 11.88 16.81
C VAL A 211 11.76 11.53 18.01
N PHE A 212 10.44 11.35 17.78
CA PHE A 212 9.46 11.26 18.86
C PHE A 212 9.01 9.85 19.19
N ASN A 213 9.24 8.89 18.30
CA ASN A 213 8.90 7.48 18.54
C ASN A 213 10.14 6.70 18.96
N ASN A 214 10.31 6.46 20.26
CA ASN A 214 11.42 5.65 20.79
C ASN A 214 11.34 4.16 20.42
N GLN A 215 10.21 3.73 19.83
CA GLN A 215 9.99 2.39 19.29
C GLN A 215 10.06 2.36 17.76
N TYR A 216 10.51 3.46 17.13
CA TYR A 216 10.52 3.63 15.68
C TYR A 216 11.23 2.49 14.95
N ILE A 217 10.47 1.80 14.12
CA ILE A 217 10.96 0.75 13.24
C ILE A 217 10.65 1.11 11.79
N MET A 218 11.69 1.34 11.01
CA MET A 218 11.61 1.57 9.57
C MET A 218 12.66 0.71 8.88
N ASN A 219 12.35 -0.55 8.69
CA ASN A 219 13.19 -1.46 7.95
C ASN A 219 13.15 -1.15 6.43
N ARG A 220 13.93 -1.90 5.65
CA ARG A 220 14.00 -1.71 4.19
C ARG A 220 12.63 -1.92 3.51
N ASN A 221 11.86 -2.89 3.99
CA ASN A 221 10.55 -3.21 3.43
C ASN A 221 9.56 -2.09 3.68
N GLY A 222 9.46 -1.58 4.92
CA GLY A 222 8.62 -0.43 5.25
C GLY A 222 8.94 0.80 4.41
N LYS A 223 10.24 1.07 4.16
CA LYS A 223 10.66 2.15 3.26
C LYS A 223 10.13 1.94 1.83
N THR A 224 10.24 0.72 1.34
CA THR A 224 9.80 0.35 -0.02
C THR A 224 8.29 0.41 -0.13
N PHE A 225 7.55 -0.19 0.80
CA PHE A 225 6.08 -0.20 0.77
C PHE A 225 5.49 1.20 0.87
N GLY A 226 5.98 2.05 1.79
CA GLY A 226 5.47 3.41 1.93
C GLY A 226 5.62 4.25 0.65
N CYS A 227 6.75 4.08 -0.07
CA CYS A 227 6.96 4.76 -1.35
C CYS A 227 6.09 4.15 -2.48
N ALA A 228 5.99 2.82 -2.53
CA ALA A 228 5.19 2.12 -3.54
C ALA A 228 3.70 2.43 -3.39
N ASN A 229 3.17 2.42 -2.16
CA ASN A 229 1.77 2.72 -1.88
C ASN A 229 1.38 4.13 -2.34
N SER A 230 2.27 5.11 -2.18
CA SER A 230 2.04 6.48 -2.66
C SER A 230 1.92 6.55 -4.18
N ALA A 231 2.79 5.83 -4.91
CA ALA A 231 2.75 5.77 -6.37
C ALA A 231 1.47 5.06 -6.88
N ILE A 232 1.07 3.98 -6.22
CA ILE A 232 -0.17 3.24 -6.56
C ILE A 232 -1.38 4.13 -6.31
N ALA A 233 -1.52 4.73 -5.11
CA ALA A 233 -2.63 5.60 -4.78
C ALA A 233 -2.73 6.78 -5.76
N PHE A 234 -1.60 7.40 -6.10
CA PHE A 234 -1.56 8.48 -7.07
C PHE A 234 -2.04 8.04 -8.47
N ASP A 235 -1.52 6.92 -9.00
CA ASP A 235 -1.86 6.47 -10.37
C ASP A 235 -3.34 6.03 -10.46
N VAL A 236 -3.81 5.30 -9.44
CA VAL A 236 -5.16 4.74 -9.39
C VAL A 236 -6.23 5.84 -9.28
N PHE A 237 -6.00 6.85 -8.45
CA PHE A 237 -6.92 7.96 -8.22
C PHE A 237 -6.62 9.20 -9.08
N GLY A 238 -5.54 9.18 -9.87
CA GLY A 238 -5.11 10.34 -10.66
C GLY A 238 -4.77 11.56 -9.79
N GLY A 239 -4.46 11.34 -8.52
CA GLY A 239 -4.19 12.39 -7.55
C GLY A 239 -5.42 13.18 -7.08
N ASN A 240 -6.65 12.84 -7.47
CA ASN A 240 -7.84 13.59 -7.08
C ASN A 240 -7.99 13.64 -5.56
N ALA A 241 -7.99 14.86 -4.99
CA ALA A 241 -7.95 15.05 -3.55
C ALA A 241 -9.26 14.63 -2.86
N ALA A 242 -10.41 14.87 -3.50
CA ALA A 242 -11.71 14.50 -2.94
C ALA A 242 -11.92 12.97 -2.94
N ASP A 243 -11.57 12.30 -4.04
CA ASP A 243 -11.63 10.84 -4.14
C ASP A 243 -10.71 10.18 -3.08
N LEU A 244 -9.49 10.70 -2.94
CA LEU A 244 -8.53 10.19 -1.96
C LEU A 244 -8.97 10.46 -0.50
N LYS A 245 -9.68 11.57 -0.21
CA LYS A 245 -10.24 11.82 1.12
C LYS A 245 -11.22 10.72 1.52
N THR A 246 -12.18 10.44 0.67
CA THR A 246 -13.18 9.39 0.89
C THR A 246 -12.52 8.04 1.10
N TRP A 247 -11.53 7.71 0.26
CA TRP A 247 -10.85 6.44 0.32
C TRP A 247 -9.92 6.29 1.54
N PHE A 248 -9.20 7.35 1.94
CA PHE A 248 -8.30 7.29 3.08
C PHE A 248 -9.02 7.30 4.43
N ILE A 249 -10.10 8.09 4.55
CA ILE A 249 -10.80 8.34 5.83
C ILE A 249 -11.93 7.33 6.04
N GLU A 250 -12.79 7.15 5.02
CA GLU A 250 -13.96 6.30 5.14
C GLU A 250 -13.67 4.86 4.71
N GLU A 251 -12.53 4.64 4.04
CA GLU A 251 -12.23 3.36 3.37
C GLU A 251 -13.41 2.89 2.51
N ARG A 252 -13.94 3.85 1.76
CA ARG A 252 -15.08 3.73 0.87
C ARG A 252 -14.67 4.12 -0.55
N MET A 253 -15.23 3.43 -1.53
CA MET A 253 -15.07 3.87 -2.92
C MET A 253 -15.91 5.13 -3.16
N PRO A 254 -15.35 6.17 -3.77
CA PRO A 254 -16.13 7.37 -4.11
C PRO A 254 -17.28 7.03 -5.06
N ASP A 255 -18.36 7.79 -5.01
CA ASP A 255 -19.53 7.54 -5.83
C ASP A 255 -19.21 7.69 -7.33
N GLY A 256 -19.60 6.71 -8.12
CA GLY A 256 -19.30 6.68 -9.55
C GLY A 256 -17.84 6.49 -9.91
N TRP A 257 -16.98 6.16 -8.95
CA TRP A 257 -15.55 6.06 -9.17
C TRP A 257 -15.13 4.76 -9.89
N GLU A 258 -14.24 4.91 -10.85
CA GLU A 258 -13.42 3.86 -11.43
C GLU A 258 -11.95 4.30 -11.45
N PRO A 259 -10.98 3.36 -11.56
CA PRO A 259 -9.57 3.71 -11.67
C PRO A 259 -9.30 4.74 -12.77
N ARG A 260 -8.50 5.73 -12.45
CA ARG A 260 -8.09 6.78 -13.42
C ARG A 260 -7.01 6.30 -14.37
N ASN A 261 -6.32 5.21 -14.02
CA ASN A 261 -5.40 4.52 -14.91
C ASN A 261 -6.18 3.71 -15.95
N LEU A 262 -6.11 4.15 -17.21
CA LEU A 262 -6.82 3.54 -18.34
C LEU A 262 -5.97 2.54 -19.13
N THR A 263 -4.77 2.18 -18.65
CA THR A 263 -3.90 1.25 -19.37
C THR A 263 -4.54 -0.14 -19.48
N ARG A 264 -4.33 -0.79 -20.63
CA ARG A 264 -5.00 -2.07 -20.97
C ARG A 264 -4.67 -3.18 -19.98
N ASN A 265 -3.40 -3.28 -19.58
CA ASN A 265 -2.89 -4.30 -18.68
C ASN A 265 -2.73 -3.80 -17.23
N GLY A 266 -3.30 -2.63 -16.91
CA GLY A 266 -3.23 -2.06 -15.57
C GLY A 266 -1.86 -1.46 -15.21
N PHE A 267 -1.72 -1.09 -13.95
CA PHE A 267 -0.52 -0.52 -13.36
C PHE A 267 0.53 -1.61 -13.12
N THR A 268 1.66 -1.54 -13.84
CA THR A 268 2.71 -2.56 -13.84
C THR A 268 3.81 -2.27 -12.81
N ILE A 269 4.65 -3.26 -12.49
CA ILE A 269 5.85 -3.08 -11.66
C ILE A 269 6.81 -2.08 -12.30
N ALA A 270 6.99 -2.14 -13.61
CA ALA A 270 7.81 -1.18 -14.35
C ALA A 270 7.25 0.25 -14.20
N ARG A 271 5.93 0.45 -14.30
CA ARG A 271 5.29 1.74 -14.04
C ARG A 271 5.48 2.18 -12.60
N LEU A 272 5.34 1.28 -11.64
CA LEU A 272 5.61 1.55 -10.23
C LEU A 272 7.02 2.11 -10.02
N ASN A 273 8.02 1.49 -10.66
CA ASN A 273 9.41 1.96 -10.56
C ASN A 273 9.61 3.36 -11.15
N THR A 274 8.86 3.75 -12.19
CA THR A 274 8.94 5.11 -12.76
C THR A 274 8.28 6.16 -11.88
N LEU A 275 7.24 5.79 -11.13
CA LEU A 275 6.51 6.67 -10.21
C LEU A 275 6.95 6.52 -8.76
N TYR A 276 7.97 5.70 -8.50
CA TYR A 276 8.44 5.42 -7.16
C TYR A 276 8.78 6.70 -6.41
N VAL A 277 8.05 6.96 -5.32
CA VAL A 277 8.18 8.18 -4.53
C VAL A 277 9.27 7.99 -3.49
N SER A 278 10.48 8.44 -3.77
CA SER A 278 11.49 8.61 -2.72
C SER A 278 11.12 9.79 -1.83
N PRO A 279 11.33 9.68 -0.51
CA PRO A 279 11.22 10.84 0.37
C PRO A 279 12.12 11.96 -0.11
N SER A 280 11.58 13.17 -0.17
CA SER A 280 12.35 14.34 -0.61
C SER A 280 13.60 14.53 0.24
N THR A 281 14.74 14.74 -0.41
CA THR A 281 15.98 15.17 0.24
C THR A 281 16.03 16.68 0.48
N SER A 282 15.09 17.44 -0.09
CA SER A 282 14.94 18.86 0.21
C SER A 282 14.54 19.03 1.68
N ARG A 283 15.11 20.05 2.33
CA ARG A 283 14.76 20.38 3.73
C ARG A 283 13.23 20.42 3.84
N PRO A 284 12.61 19.71 4.77
CA PRO A 284 11.19 19.83 4.99
C PRO A 284 10.90 21.30 5.28
N HIS A 285 10.04 21.95 4.49
CA HIS A 285 9.44 23.20 4.94
C HIS A 285 8.73 22.92 6.26
N PRO A 286 8.77 23.84 7.23
CA PRO A 286 8.06 23.66 8.46
C PRO A 286 6.57 23.53 8.12
N VAL A 287 6.10 22.30 8.11
CA VAL A 287 4.67 22.01 8.18
C VAL A 287 4.29 22.40 9.60
N ALA A 288 3.25 23.21 9.75
CA ALA A 288 2.75 23.56 11.08
C ALA A 288 2.56 22.26 11.89
N PRO A 289 2.99 22.23 13.15
CA PRO A 289 2.91 21.00 13.94
C PRO A 289 1.47 20.52 13.93
N VAL A 290 1.25 19.28 13.54
CA VAL A 290 -0.03 18.60 13.73
C VAL A 290 -0.33 18.74 15.21
N ARG A 291 -1.37 19.51 15.55
CA ARG A 291 -1.79 19.71 16.94
C ARG A 291 -2.25 18.35 17.47
N SER A 292 -1.35 17.66 18.16
CA SER A 292 -1.79 16.55 19.01
C SER A 292 -2.72 17.15 20.06
N THR A 293 -3.93 16.66 20.13
CA THR A 293 -4.83 16.94 21.25
C THR A 293 -4.28 16.22 22.48
N GLY A 294 -3.22 16.79 23.09
CA GLY A 294 -2.60 16.25 24.31
C GLY A 294 -1.11 16.56 24.40
N GLY A 295 -0.75 17.74 24.87
CA GLY A 295 0.49 17.98 25.62
C GLY A 295 1.73 18.42 24.84
N THR A 296 2.12 19.64 25.09
CA THR A 296 3.45 20.31 24.99
C THR A 296 4.15 20.38 23.63
N SER A 297 4.10 21.59 23.07
CA SER A 297 4.90 22.08 21.95
C SER A 297 6.37 22.23 22.33
N ASP A 298 7.29 21.61 21.58
CA ASP A 298 8.68 21.98 21.58
C ASP A 298 9.26 22.03 20.16
N PRO A 299 9.85 23.17 19.73
CA PRO A 299 10.28 23.37 18.35
C PRO A 299 11.80 23.18 18.19
N HIS A 300 12.27 21.97 18.11
CA HIS A 300 13.68 21.68 17.71
C HIS A 300 13.76 20.87 16.43
N TYR A 301 14.04 21.56 15.32
CA TYR A 301 14.37 20.95 14.03
C TYR A 301 15.84 20.55 14.00
N LEU A 302 16.10 19.26 13.79
CA LEU A 302 17.44 18.77 13.44
C LEU A 302 17.50 18.47 11.94
N SER A 303 18.47 19.08 11.27
CA SER A 303 18.79 18.81 9.87
C SER A 303 19.42 17.41 9.74
N LEU A 304 18.77 16.52 9.01
CA LEU A 304 19.34 15.21 8.68
C LEU A 304 19.60 15.12 7.18
N ASN A 305 20.89 15.20 6.86
CA ASN A 305 21.43 14.82 5.56
C ASN A 305 21.52 13.30 5.52
N GLN A 306 20.63 12.62 4.80
CA GLN A 306 20.81 11.22 4.44
C GLN A 306 20.61 11.06 2.94
N SER A 307 21.70 10.78 2.26
CA SER A 307 21.71 10.36 0.85
C SER A 307 21.02 9.00 0.72
N TYR A 308 19.87 8.96 0.09
CA TYR A 308 19.19 7.71 -0.22
C TYR A 308 19.50 7.33 -1.66
N VAL A 309 20.24 6.25 -1.80
CA VAL A 309 20.53 5.61 -3.09
C VAL A 309 19.24 4.98 -3.62
N LEU A 310 18.90 5.29 -4.86
CA LEU A 310 17.90 4.57 -5.68
C LEU A 310 18.21 3.06 -5.61
N MET A 311 17.28 2.30 -5.07
CA MET A 311 17.42 0.86 -5.07
C MET A 311 16.13 0.23 -5.59
N PRO A 312 16.23 -0.55 -6.69
CA PRO A 312 15.05 -1.20 -7.27
C PRO A 312 14.45 -2.21 -6.28
N ILE A 313 13.14 -2.41 -6.36
CA ILE A 313 12.34 -3.41 -5.61
C ILE A 313 12.93 -4.84 -5.72
N LEU A 314 13.88 -5.03 -6.62
CA LEU A 314 14.45 -6.30 -7.04
C LEU A 314 15.56 -6.88 -6.15
N THR A 315 16.13 -6.11 -5.21
CA THR A 315 17.29 -6.58 -4.42
C THR A 315 16.95 -7.08 -3.01
N GLY A 316 15.72 -7.52 -2.77
CA GLY A 316 15.30 -8.10 -1.48
C GLY A 316 15.92 -9.46 -1.11
N PHE A 317 16.93 -9.94 -1.86
CA PHE A 317 17.49 -11.28 -1.72
C PHE A 317 18.87 -11.30 -1.07
N SER A 318 19.03 -10.81 0.14
CA SER A 318 20.20 -11.24 0.94
C SER A 318 20.09 -10.79 2.41
N LYS A 319 20.23 -11.74 3.30
CA LYS A 319 20.50 -11.60 4.74
C LYS A 319 19.39 -11.02 5.63
N SER A 320 18.30 -11.75 5.82
CA SER A 320 17.40 -11.53 6.97
C SER A 320 17.02 -12.80 7.74
N SER A 321 17.67 -13.95 7.50
CA SER A 321 17.38 -15.18 8.24
C SER A 321 18.02 -15.28 9.63
N GLU A 322 18.97 -14.43 9.96
CA GLU A 322 19.69 -14.51 11.26
C GLU A 322 19.08 -13.66 12.37
N ALA A 323 18.33 -12.59 12.06
CA ALA A 323 17.79 -11.71 13.09
C ALA A 323 16.51 -12.21 13.77
N PHE A 324 15.83 -13.24 13.22
CA PHE A 324 14.57 -13.74 13.76
C PHE A 324 14.71 -14.91 14.72
N ARG A 325 15.92 -15.54 14.81
CA ARG A 325 16.17 -16.66 15.75
C ARG A 325 16.55 -16.26 17.17
N ALA A 326 16.72 -15.00 17.46
CA ALA A 326 17.25 -14.52 18.75
C ALA A 326 16.19 -14.02 19.75
N ARG A 327 14.90 -14.37 19.58
CA ARG A 327 13.83 -13.97 20.53
C ARG A 327 12.97 -15.13 21.04
N GLU A 328 13.51 -16.34 21.08
CA GLU A 328 12.97 -17.44 21.92
C GLU A 328 14.09 -17.92 22.84
N ILE A 329 14.38 -17.17 23.90
CA ILE A 329 14.85 -17.64 25.22
C ILE A 329 14.30 -16.66 26.26
#